data_a58a359176cf200aefdab277fcafd29f
#
_entry.id   a58a359176cf200aefdab277fcafd29f
#
_cell.length_a   1.000
_cell.length_b   1.000
_cell.length_c   1.000
_cell.angle_alpha   90.00
_cell.angle_beta   90.00
_cell.angle_gamma   90.00
#
_symmetry.space_group_name_H-M   'P 1'
#
loop_
_entity.id
_entity.type
_entity.pdbx_description
1 polymer ?
#
loop_
_entity_poly.entity_id
_entity_poly.type
_entity_poly.pdbx_seq_one_letter_code
_entity_poly.pdbx_strand_id
1 'polypeptide(L)'
;ADTAAASSATSAAAPAKTDNALLTRLPPDSMTPAVATVMHNQNLTVGKGTLIPCGMINEINTTLPGMVTCRVSHDVYSINGKVRLIDKGAVAEGEVTSALQYGQKRIFVNWLRLRNPEGVTIDLLSPGTTPLGGSGVKGKVNTHFWARFGDAIMVSIITNVGQMMVQAITNLASKPGTTSISTSSDDTNSVVGQVEKIILAQTSNVPPSLYVQQGDMVQIYVARDLDFSSVYTLTDR
;
A
#
# COMPACT_ATOMS: atom_id res chain seq x y z
N ALA A 1 13.14 -16.16 71.81
CA ALA A 1 13.98 -16.31 70.64
C ALA A 1 13.14 -16.86 69.49
N ASP A 2 12.47 -16.03 68.75
CA ASP A 2 11.65 -16.40 67.60
C ASP A 2 12.22 -15.80 66.32
N THR A 3 12.62 -16.69 65.46
CA THR A 3 13.16 -16.34 64.14
C THR A 3 12.02 -16.44 63.13
N ALA A 4 11.51 -15.26 62.67
CA ALA A 4 10.50 -15.21 61.63
C ALA A 4 11.16 -15.28 60.25
N ALA A 5 10.85 -16.32 59.49
CA ALA A 5 11.24 -16.50 58.11
C ALA A 5 10.31 -15.67 57.19
N ALA A 6 10.88 -14.75 56.44
CA ALA A 6 10.20 -13.95 55.43
C ALA A 6 10.05 -14.81 54.16
N SER A 7 8.78 -15.13 53.83
CA SER A 7 8.40 -15.77 52.57
C SER A 7 8.32 -14.72 51.46
N SER A 8 9.21 -14.78 50.50
CA SER A 8 9.18 -13.93 49.27
C SER A 8 8.14 -14.53 48.29
N ALA A 9 6.99 -13.86 48.22
CA ALA A 9 5.97 -14.17 47.22
C ALA A 9 6.42 -13.64 45.85
N THR A 10 6.74 -14.55 44.95
CA THR A 10 6.98 -14.26 43.52
C THR A 10 5.64 -13.90 42.87
N SER A 11 5.44 -12.65 42.56
CA SER A 11 4.30 -12.16 41.80
C SER A 11 4.39 -12.68 40.36
N ALA A 12 3.57 -13.67 40.02
CA ALA A 12 3.40 -14.13 38.66
C ALA A 12 2.67 -13.03 37.88
N ALA A 13 3.35 -12.45 36.87
CA ALA A 13 2.76 -11.52 35.94
C ALA A 13 1.59 -12.19 35.20
N ALA A 14 0.41 -11.61 35.30
CA ALA A 14 -0.76 -12.02 34.53
C ALA A 14 -0.49 -11.88 33.03
N PRO A 15 -0.95 -12.80 32.17
CA PRO A 15 -0.78 -12.71 30.74
C PRO A 15 -1.50 -11.45 30.21
N ALA A 16 -0.77 -10.65 29.43
CA ALA A 16 -1.31 -9.49 28.74
C ALA A 16 -2.52 -9.93 27.91
N LYS A 17 -3.69 -9.36 28.18
CA LYS A 17 -4.88 -9.53 27.34
C LYS A 17 -4.57 -8.94 25.97
N THR A 18 -4.37 -9.80 24.99
CA THR A 18 -4.33 -9.43 23.59
C THR A 18 -5.73 -8.96 23.25
N ASP A 19 -5.94 -7.63 23.19
CA ASP A 19 -7.19 -7.05 22.74
C ASP A 19 -7.37 -7.42 21.27
N ASN A 20 -8.08 -8.52 21.05
CA ASN A 20 -8.50 -8.95 19.73
C ASN A 20 -9.55 -7.95 19.23
N ALA A 21 -9.16 -7.02 18.37
CA ALA A 21 -10.06 -6.03 17.77
C ALA A 21 -11.29 -6.66 17.08
N LEU A 22 -11.22 -7.96 16.74
CA LEU A 22 -12.34 -8.76 16.26
C LEU A 22 -13.34 -9.11 17.37
N LEU A 23 -12.88 -9.43 18.59
CA LEU A 23 -13.77 -9.75 19.72
C LEU A 23 -14.50 -8.51 20.23
N THR A 24 -13.90 -7.32 20.10
CA THR A 24 -14.57 -6.05 20.46
C THR A 24 -15.68 -5.70 19.49
N ARG A 25 -15.61 -6.21 18.25
CA ARG A 25 -16.63 -5.98 17.21
C ARG A 25 -17.75 -7.04 17.21
N LEU A 26 -17.57 -8.13 17.93
CA LEU A 26 -18.55 -9.19 18.11
C LEU A 26 -18.92 -9.22 19.60
N PRO A 27 -19.91 -8.45 20.06
CA PRO A 27 -20.38 -8.52 21.45
C PRO A 27 -20.89 -9.93 21.72
N PRO A 28 -20.37 -10.62 22.76
CA PRO A 28 -20.57 -12.07 22.91
C PRO A 28 -21.97 -12.51 23.30
N ASP A 29 -22.90 -11.65 23.69
CA ASP A 29 -24.09 -12.17 24.36
C ASP A 29 -25.43 -11.44 24.19
N SER A 30 -25.55 -10.51 23.25
CA SER A 30 -26.85 -9.92 22.92
C SER A 30 -26.99 -9.58 21.44
N MET A 31 -26.81 -10.57 20.58
CA MET A 31 -27.20 -10.40 19.19
C MET A 31 -28.73 -10.35 19.12
N THR A 32 -29.28 -9.14 19.06
CA THR A 32 -30.65 -8.98 18.60
C THR A 32 -30.78 -9.63 17.24
N PRO A 33 -31.81 -10.49 17.03
CA PRO A 33 -32.00 -11.12 15.73
C PRO A 33 -31.99 -10.08 14.60
N ALA A 34 -31.24 -10.33 13.54
CA ALA A 34 -31.25 -9.48 12.36
C ALA A 34 -32.63 -9.63 11.68
N VAL A 35 -33.33 -8.51 11.52
CA VAL A 35 -34.63 -8.49 10.84
C VAL A 35 -34.40 -8.19 9.35
N ALA A 36 -34.94 -9.05 8.50
CA ALA A 36 -34.91 -8.83 7.05
C ALA A 36 -35.82 -7.66 6.68
N THR A 37 -35.33 -6.76 5.83
CA THR A 37 -36.07 -5.64 5.28
C THR A 37 -36.09 -5.73 3.75
N VAL A 38 -37.17 -5.27 3.14
CA VAL A 38 -37.25 -5.22 1.68
C VAL A 38 -36.69 -3.88 1.21
N MET A 39 -35.74 -3.93 0.27
CA MET A 39 -35.18 -2.73 -0.35
C MET A 39 -36.19 -2.13 -1.32
N HIS A 40 -36.40 -0.83 -1.23
CA HIS A 40 -37.24 -0.07 -2.16
C HIS A 40 -36.50 0.18 -3.48
N ASN A 41 -37.20 0.39 -4.55
CA ASN A 41 -36.66 0.75 -5.87
C ASN A 41 -35.59 -0.22 -6.43
N GLN A 42 -35.77 -1.52 -6.22
CA GLN A 42 -34.81 -2.54 -6.67
C GLN A 42 -34.48 -2.46 -8.17
N ASN A 43 -35.38 -1.94 -8.98
CA ASN A 43 -35.17 -1.74 -10.41
C ASN A 43 -34.23 -0.58 -10.74
N LEU A 44 -34.08 0.41 -9.84
CA LEU A 44 -33.34 1.64 -10.08
C LEU A 44 -32.16 1.79 -9.10
N THR A 45 -31.78 0.72 -8.40
CA THR A 45 -30.71 0.74 -7.42
C THR A 45 -29.62 -0.27 -7.80
N VAL A 46 -28.35 0.18 -7.80
CA VAL A 46 -27.19 -0.70 -7.80
C VAL A 46 -26.79 -0.96 -6.35
N GLY A 47 -26.81 -2.22 -5.92
CA GLY A 47 -26.59 -2.59 -4.54
C GLY A 47 -25.13 -2.48 -4.10
N LYS A 48 -24.96 -2.17 -2.82
CA LYS A 48 -23.67 -2.28 -2.14
C LYS A 48 -23.07 -3.67 -2.36
N GLY A 49 -21.75 -3.74 -2.57
CA GLY A 49 -21.04 -4.99 -2.83
C GLY A 49 -20.96 -5.35 -4.32
N THR A 50 -21.68 -4.63 -5.21
CA THR A 50 -21.52 -4.82 -6.64
C THR A 50 -20.10 -4.43 -7.08
N LEU A 51 -19.53 -5.23 -7.98
CA LEU A 51 -18.22 -4.97 -8.56
C LEU A 51 -18.41 -4.41 -9.97
N ILE A 52 -17.91 -3.20 -10.20
CA ILE A 52 -17.97 -2.53 -11.51
C ILE A 52 -16.62 -2.69 -12.20
N PRO A 53 -16.52 -3.49 -13.27
CA PRO A 53 -15.28 -3.69 -13.99
C PRO A 53 -14.91 -2.46 -14.81
N CYS A 54 -13.63 -2.04 -14.71
CA CYS A 54 -13.17 -0.78 -15.23
C CYS A 54 -11.76 -0.93 -15.80
N GLY A 55 -11.50 -0.40 -16.99
CA GLY A 55 -10.16 -0.31 -17.58
C GLY A 55 -9.57 1.07 -17.34
N MET A 56 -8.33 1.13 -16.85
CA MET A 56 -7.63 2.39 -16.58
C MET A 56 -7.44 3.21 -17.87
N ILE A 57 -7.80 4.49 -17.85
CA ILE A 57 -7.58 5.43 -18.97
C ILE A 57 -6.20 6.06 -18.85
N ASN A 58 -5.82 6.51 -17.66
CA ASN A 58 -4.51 7.05 -17.36
C ASN A 58 -3.69 6.08 -16.51
N GLU A 59 -2.39 6.25 -16.52
CA GLU A 59 -1.49 5.49 -15.66
C GLU A 59 -1.54 6.00 -14.21
N ILE A 60 -1.20 5.13 -13.28
CA ILE A 60 -0.97 5.51 -11.89
C ILE A 60 0.52 5.37 -11.59
N ASN A 61 1.10 6.44 -11.07
CA ASN A 61 2.45 6.45 -10.52
C ASN A 61 2.41 7.02 -9.10
N THR A 62 2.72 6.20 -8.12
CA THR A 62 2.61 6.60 -6.70
C THR A 62 3.73 7.51 -6.21
N THR A 63 4.64 7.92 -7.07
CA THR A 63 5.64 8.96 -6.71
C THR A 63 4.99 10.29 -6.41
N LEU A 64 3.82 10.56 -7.03
CA LEU A 64 3.00 11.74 -6.78
C LEU A 64 1.55 11.33 -6.58
N PRO A 65 0.84 11.93 -5.60
CA PRO A 65 -0.60 11.80 -5.50
C PRO A 65 -1.26 12.42 -6.73
N GLY A 66 -2.37 11.87 -7.18
CA GLY A 66 -3.01 12.38 -8.39
C GLY A 66 -4.40 11.82 -8.62
N MET A 67 -5.06 12.44 -9.60
CA MET A 67 -6.36 12.01 -10.08
C MET A 67 -6.21 10.85 -11.05
N VAL A 68 -7.13 9.91 -10.96
CA VAL A 68 -7.18 8.73 -11.80
C VAL A 68 -8.53 8.60 -12.45
N THR A 69 -8.55 8.07 -13.66
CA THR A 69 -9.79 7.83 -14.40
C THR A 69 -9.79 6.43 -14.97
N CYS A 70 -10.96 5.81 -14.96
CA CYS A 70 -11.16 4.55 -15.65
C CYS A 70 -12.47 4.53 -16.41
N ARG A 71 -12.57 3.62 -17.37
CA ARG A 71 -13.75 3.43 -18.21
C ARG A 71 -14.39 2.08 -17.92
N VAL A 72 -15.66 2.12 -17.60
CA VAL A 72 -16.46 0.91 -17.35
C VAL A 72 -16.49 0.03 -18.60
N SER A 73 -16.15 -1.24 -18.44
CA SER A 73 -15.99 -2.18 -19.56
C SER A 73 -17.26 -2.96 -19.90
N HIS A 74 -18.19 -3.09 -18.96
CA HIS A 74 -19.45 -3.83 -19.13
C HIS A 74 -20.61 -3.07 -18.51
N ASP A 75 -21.82 -3.29 -19.03
CA ASP A 75 -23.04 -2.74 -18.44
C ASP A 75 -23.24 -3.27 -17.02
N VAL A 76 -23.71 -2.38 -16.13
CA VAL A 76 -24.04 -2.74 -14.75
C VAL A 76 -25.55 -2.61 -14.56
N TYR A 77 -26.13 -3.67 -14.03
CA TYR A 77 -27.57 -3.79 -13.85
C TYR A 77 -27.99 -3.50 -12.42
N SER A 78 -29.25 -3.18 -12.27
CA SER A 78 -29.94 -3.03 -10.98
C SER A 78 -29.86 -4.32 -10.16
N ILE A 79 -30.15 -4.23 -8.85
CA ILE A 79 -30.11 -5.38 -7.92
C ILE A 79 -30.93 -6.57 -8.43
N ASN A 80 -32.09 -6.31 -9.06
CA ASN A 80 -32.92 -7.39 -9.62
C ASN A 80 -32.47 -7.85 -11.02
N GLY A 81 -31.40 -7.27 -11.58
CA GLY A 81 -30.85 -7.64 -12.88
C GLY A 81 -31.67 -7.23 -14.11
N LYS A 82 -32.76 -6.47 -13.95
CA LYS A 82 -33.71 -6.17 -15.05
C LYS A 82 -33.36 -4.87 -15.79
N VAL A 83 -32.85 -3.87 -15.11
CA VAL A 83 -32.62 -2.54 -15.65
C VAL A 83 -31.11 -2.25 -15.70
N ARG A 84 -30.61 -1.82 -16.83
CA ARG A 84 -29.26 -1.32 -16.99
C ARG A 84 -29.20 0.10 -16.45
N LEU A 85 -28.33 0.34 -15.46
CA LEU A 85 -28.21 1.62 -14.78
C LEU A 85 -26.87 2.33 -15.07
N ILE A 86 -25.82 1.55 -15.29
CA ILE A 86 -24.52 2.09 -15.68
C ILE A 86 -24.13 1.47 -17.01
N ASP A 87 -23.89 2.31 -17.99
CA ASP A 87 -23.57 1.86 -19.33
C ASP A 87 -22.09 1.53 -19.47
N LYS A 88 -21.80 0.55 -20.31
CA LYS A 88 -20.46 0.37 -20.85
C LYS A 88 -19.98 1.68 -21.45
N GLY A 89 -18.75 2.08 -21.11
CA GLY A 89 -18.18 3.35 -21.56
C GLY A 89 -18.33 4.50 -20.56
N ALA A 90 -19.12 4.31 -19.48
CA ALA A 90 -19.16 5.25 -18.36
C ALA A 90 -17.75 5.49 -17.82
N VAL A 91 -17.48 6.71 -17.36
CA VAL A 91 -16.18 7.12 -16.84
C VAL A 91 -16.27 7.31 -15.34
N ALA A 92 -15.41 6.63 -14.60
CA ALA A 92 -15.23 6.84 -13.17
C ALA A 92 -13.97 7.68 -12.93
N GLU A 93 -14.10 8.66 -12.04
CA GLU A 93 -13.06 9.57 -11.60
C GLU A 93 -12.73 9.26 -10.13
N GLY A 94 -11.45 9.21 -9.81
CA GLY A 94 -10.97 8.86 -8.47
C GLY A 94 -9.65 9.52 -8.16
N GLU A 95 -9.11 9.21 -6.98
CA GLU A 95 -7.86 9.75 -6.49
C GLU A 95 -6.99 8.68 -5.83
N VAL A 96 -5.70 8.88 -5.92
CA VAL A 96 -4.67 8.14 -5.19
C VAL A 96 -4.02 9.09 -4.20
N THR A 97 -4.25 8.88 -2.91
CA THR A 97 -3.79 9.78 -1.85
C THR A 97 -2.62 9.25 -1.04
N SER A 98 -2.37 7.95 -1.11
CA SER A 98 -1.40 7.28 -0.25
C SER A 98 -0.12 6.92 -0.98
N ALA A 99 1.03 7.29 -0.41
CA ALA A 99 2.32 6.75 -0.80
C ALA A 99 2.41 5.25 -0.48
N LEU A 100 3.11 4.50 -1.31
CA LEU A 100 3.34 3.08 -1.10
C LEU A 100 4.28 2.86 0.10
N GLN A 101 3.89 2.01 1.03
CA GLN A 101 4.76 1.58 2.13
C GLN A 101 5.57 0.34 1.75
N TYR A 102 6.69 0.12 2.46
CA TYR A 102 7.52 -1.06 2.24
C TYR A 102 6.73 -2.35 2.47
N GLY A 103 6.92 -3.30 1.55
CA GLY A 103 6.20 -4.57 1.58
C GLY A 103 4.81 -4.55 0.95
N GLN A 104 4.23 -3.39 0.68
CA GLN A 104 2.96 -3.28 -0.02
C GLN A 104 3.15 -3.50 -1.52
N LYS A 105 2.21 -4.21 -2.13
CA LYS A 105 2.15 -4.46 -3.58
C LYS A 105 0.85 -3.96 -4.20
N ARG A 106 0.05 -3.23 -3.42
CA ARG A 106 -1.25 -2.68 -3.80
C ARG A 106 -1.38 -1.29 -3.24
N ILE A 107 -2.11 -0.43 -3.94
CA ILE A 107 -2.44 0.92 -3.52
C ILE A 107 -3.93 1.06 -3.30
N PHE A 108 -4.29 1.97 -2.43
CA PHE A 108 -5.67 2.35 -2.22
C PHE A 108 -6.05 3.44 -3.23
N VAL A 109 -7.09 3.16 -4.01
CA VAL A 109 -7.70 4.12 -4.93
C VAL A 109 -9.11 4.38 -4.42
N ASN A 110 -9.47 5.64 -4.28
CA ASN A 110 -10.82 6.05 -3.91
C ASN A 110 -11.53 6.61 -5.14
N TRP A 111 -12.56 5.92 -5.62
CA TRP A 111 -13.39 6.37 -6.72
C TRP A 111 -14.45 7.31 -6.20
N LEU A 112 -14.43 8.56 -6.66
CA LEU A 112 -15.27 9.64 -6.16
C LEU A 112 -16.58 9.73 -6.90
N ARG A 113 -16.54 9.72 -8.24
CA ARG A 113 -17.69 9.97 -9.11
C ARG A 113 -17.69 9.04 -10.31
N LEU A 114 -18.87 8.70 -10.76
CA LEU A 114 -19.10 8.02 -12.04
C LEU A 114 -20.02 8.87 -12.90
N ARG A 115 -19.73 8.92 -14.18
CA ARG A 115 -20.54 9.62 -15.19
C ARG A 115 -20.85 8.69 -16.35
N ASN A 116 -22.14 8.49 -16.60
CA ASN A 116 -22.63 7.77 -17.78
C ASN A 116 -22.44 8.59 -19.07
N PRO A 117 -22.36 7.95 -20.23
CA PRO A 117 -22.32 8.63 -21.53
C PRO A 117 -23.51 9.59 -21.77
N GLU A 118 -24.65 9.31 -21.20
CA GLU A 118 -25.87 10.15 -21.25
C GLU A 118 -25.78 11.41 -20.38
N GLY A 119 -24.70 11.60 -19.63
CA GLY A 119 -24.49 12.74 -18.75
C GLY A 119 -24.98 12.57 -17.31
N VAL A 120 -25.58 11.42 -16.98
CA VAL A 120 -25.97 11.10 -15.59
C VAL A 120 -24.72 10.91 -14.75
N THR A 121 -24.66 11.59 -13.62
CA THR A 121 -23.54 11.52 -12.67
C THR A 121 -24.00 11.02 -11.33
N ILE A 122 -23.17 10.18 -10.69
CA ILE A 122 -23.41 9.68 -9.34
C ILE A 122 -22.11 9.64 -8.53
N ASP A 123 -22.20 10.03 -7.25
CA ASP A 123 -21.05 9.97 -6.34
C ASP A 123 -20.90 8.56 -5.81
N LEU A 124 -19.70 8.00 -6.01
CA LEU A 124 -19.39 6.62 -5.63
C LEU A 124 -18.86 6.52 -4.21
N LEU A 125 -17.82 7.30 -3.88
CA LEU A 125 -17.02 7.19 -2.64
C LEU A 125 -16.67 5.72 -2.32
N SER A 126 -16.12 5.05 -3.29
CA SER A 126 -15.98 3.59 -3.33
C SER A 126 -14.53 3.17 -3.56
N PRO A 127 -14.03 2.15 -2.84
CA PRO A 127 -12.64 1.69 -2.99
C PRO A 127 -12.43 0.93 -4.30
N GLY A 128 -11.24 1.10 -4.87
CA GLY A 128 -10.75 0.29 -5.95
C GLY A 128 -10.29 -1.09 -5.47
N THR A 129 -10.52 -2.11 -6.29
CA THR A 129 -10.12 -3.50 -6.02
C THR A 129 -9.39 -4.09 -7.22
N THR A 130 -8.72 -5.23 -6.99
CA THR A 130 -8.17 -6.05 -8.07
C THR A 130 -9.29 -6.64 -8.93
N PRO A 131 -8.98 -7.15 -10.14
CA PRO A 131 -9.97 -7.84 -10.99
C PRO A 131 -10.68 -9.04 -10.33
N LEU A 132 -10.13 -9.56 -9.24
CA LEU A 132 -10.72 -10.65 -8.45
C LEU A 132 -11.40 -10.16 -7.16
N GLY A 133 -11.64 -8.85 -7.02
CA GLY A 133 -12.31 -8.27 -5.85
C GLY A 133 -11.41 -8.09 -4.60
N GLY A 134 -10.13 -8.37 -4.69
CA GLY A 134 -9.20 -8.15 -3.56
C GLY A 134 -8.96 -6.66 -3.31
N SER A 135 -8.91 -6.23 -2.05
CA SER A 135 -8.75 -4.82 -1.67
C SER A 135 -7.50 -4.17 -2.26
N GLY A 136 -7.67 -2.97 -2.79
CA GLY A 136 -6.62 -2.16 -3.40
C GLY A 136 -6.27 -2.57 -4.83
N VAL A 137 -5.74 -1.64 -5.60
CA VAL A 137 -5.32 -1.85 -6.98
C VAL A 137 -3.90 -2.39 -7.01
N LYS A 138 -3.66 -3.47 -7.76
CA LYS A 138 -2.34 -4.09 -7.94
C LYS A 138 -1.59 -3.39 -9.07
N GLY A 139 -0.28 -3.20 -8.89
CA GLY A 139 0.60 -2.67 -9.93
C GLY A 139 2.00 -3.28 -9.88
N LYS A 140 2.88 -2.80 -10.77
CA LYS A 140 4.31 -3.14 -10.78
C LYS A 140 5.02 -2.29 -9.74
N VAL A 141 5.70 -2.92 -8.79
CA VAL A 141 6.44 -2.22 -7.73
C VAL A 141 7.90 -2.08 -8.16
N ASN A 142 8.39 -0.84 -8.12
CA ASN A 142 9.81 -0.54 -8.21
C ASN A 142 10.35 -0.22 -6.81
N THR A 143 11.24 -1.05 -6.33
CA THR A 143 11.84 -0.90 -4.99
C THR A 143 13.02 0.07 -4.99
N HIS A 144 13.42 0.60 -6.15
CA HIS A 144 14.58 1.49 -6.30
C HIS A 144 15.86 0.93 -5.65
N PHE A 145 16.08 -0.39 -5.80
CA PHE A 145 17.16 -1.10 -5.10
C PHE A 145 18.53 -0.44 -5.32
N TRP A 146 18.90 -0.16 -6.57
CA TRP A 146 20.19 0.45 -6.88
C TRP A 146 20.31 1.90 -6.39
N ALA A 147 19.21 2.67 -6.41
CA ALA A 147 19.20 4.02 -5.87
C ALA A 147 19.33 4.04 -4.34
N ARG A 148 18.95 2.93 -3.67
CA ARG A 148 19.02 2.82 -2.21
C ARG A 148 20.31 2.20 -1.71
N PHE A 149 20.86 1.24 -2.42
CA PHE A 149 21.99 0.43 -1.95
C PHE A 149 23.22 0.54 -2.84
N GLY A 150 23.09 1.15 -4.04
CA GLY A 150 24.20 1.25 -4.99
C GLY A 150 25.40 1.98 -4.40
N ASP A 151 25.18 3.10 -3.74
CA ASP A 151 26.25 3.90 -3.13
C ASP A 151 26.91 3.16 -1.96
N ALA A 152 26.13 2.49 -1.13
CA ALA A 152 26.65 1.69 -0.02
C ALA A 152 27.50 0.51 -0.50
N ILE A 153 27.06 -0.15 -1.57
CA ILE A 153 27.81 -1.25 -2.20
C ILE A 153 29.13 -0.72 -2.79
N MET A 154 29.09 0.43 -3.49
CA MET A 154 30.28 1.05 -4.04
C MET A 154 31.28 1.44 -2.94
N VAL A 155 30.84 2.08 -1.85
CA VAL A 155 31.70 2.43 -0.72
C VAL A 155 32.32 1.17 -0.11
N SER A 156 31.55 0.10 0.09
CA SER A 156 32.05 -1.17 0.61
C SER A 156 33.13 -1.80 -0.27
N ILE A 157 33.00 -1.72 -1.59
CA ILE A 157 34.02 -2.22 -2.52
C ILE A 157 35.28 -1.38 -2.42
N ILE A 158 35.16 -0.06 -2.43
CA ILE A 158 36.30 0.85 -2.37
C ILE A 158 37.08 0.70 -1.05
N THR A 159 36.37 0.57 0.08
CA THR A 159 37.02 0.38 1.40
C THR A 159 37.76 -0.95 1.47
N ASN A 160 37.18 -2.03 1.00
CA ASN A 160 37.85 -3.34 0.99
C ASN A 160 39.07 -3.38 0.08
N VAL A 161 38.98 -2.80 -1.12
CA VAL A 161 40.14 -2.71 -2.04
C VAL A 161 41.24 -1.79 -1.45
N GLY A 162 40.82 -0.68 -0.84
CA GLY A 162 41.76 0.22 -0.16
C GLY A 162 42.52 -0.47 0.99
N GLN A 163 41.84 -1.25 1.82
CA GLN A 163 42.47 -2.03 2.89
C GLN A 163 43.41 -3.13 2.34
N MET A 164 43.04 -3.81 1.27
CA MET A 164 43.94 -4.78 0.62
C MET A 164 45.16 -4.13 0.02
N MET A 165 45.04 -2.95 -0.58
CA MET A 165 46.22 -2.20 -1.08
C MET A 165 47.15 -1.76 0.06
N VAL A 166 46.57 -1.23 1.15
CA VAL A 166 47.39 -0.84 2.32
C VAL A 166 48.13 -2.04 2.91
N GLN A 167 47.48 -3.19 3.07
CA GLN A 167 48.11 -4.42 3.53
C GLN A 167 49.18 -4.94 2.55
N ALA A 168 48.94 -4.85 1.24
CA ALA A 168 49.94 -5.22 0.26
C ALA A 168 51.19 -4.32 0.33
N ILE A 169 50.99 -3.01 0.48
CA ILE A 169 52.11 -2.02 0.65
C ILE A 169 52.83 -2.24 1.94
N THR A 170 52.15 -2.48 3.07
CA THR A 170 52.79 -2.76 4.35
C THR A 170 53.59 -4.07 4.31
N ASN A 171 53.11 -5.10 3.67
CA ASN A 171 53.82 -6.36 3.46
C ASN A 171 55.04 -6.21 2.55
N LEU A 172 55.00 -5.32 1.55
CA LEU A 172 56.18 -4.99 0.72
C LEU A 172 57.19 -4.11 1.49
N ALA A 173 56.73 -3.20 2.33
CA ALA A 173 57.56 -2.30 3.15
C ALA A 173 58.26 -3.00 4.33
N SER A 174 57.82 -4.22 4.65
CA SER A 174 58.45 -5.04 5.73
C SER A 174 59.78 -5.68 5.33
N LYS A 175 60.31 -5.41 4.13
CA LYS A 175 61.69 -5.76 3.78
C LYS A 175 62.65 -4.75 4.42
N PRO A 176 63.73 -5.22 5.09
CA PRO A 176 64.66 -4.33 5.74
C PRO A 176 65.37 -3.42 4.71
N GLY A 177 65.07 -2.13 4.76
CA GLY A 177 65.70 -1.10 3.94
C GLY A 177 64.76 -0.06 3.30
N THR A 178 63.46 -0.11 3.51
CA THR A 178 62.51 0.84 2.91
C THR A 178 61.89 1.72 4.00
N THR A 179 61.91 3.03 3.77
CA THR A 179 61.35 4.07 4.63
C THR A 179 59.90 3.74 4.99
N SER A 180 59.64 3.63 6.31
CA SER A 180 58.30 3.39 6.85
C SER A 180 57.40 4.60 6.57
N ILE A 181 56.46 4.45 5.60
CA ILE A 181 55.35 5.37 5.43
C ILE A 181 54.33 4.98 6.51
N SER A 182 54.34 5.68 7.63
CA SER A 182 53.32 5.60 8.66
C SER A 182 52.06 6.31 8.16
N THR A 183 51.22 5.60 7.42
CA THR A 183 49.86 6.05 7.13
C THR A 183 49.05 5.74 8.39
N SER A 184 48.65 6.77 9.13
CA SER A 184 47.76 6.64 10.30
C SER A 184 46.42 6.11 9.85
N SER A 185 46.21 4.81 10.02
CA SER A 185 45.03 4.07 9.62
C SER A 185 43.76 4.46 10.41
N ASP A 186 43.94 5.12 11.56
CA ASP A 186 42.84 5.45 12.47
C ASP A 186 41.96 6.60 11.97
N ASP A 187 42.55 7.63 11.35
CA ASP A 187 41.78 8.76 10.84
C ASP A 187 40.96 8.42 9.57
N THR A 188 41.49 7.54 8.73
CA THR A 188 40.81 7.13 7.49
C THR A 188 39.58 6.26 7.79
N ASN A 189 39.65 5.39 8.79
CA ASN A 189 38.53 4.55 9.21
C ASN A 189 37.37 5.35 9.83
N SER A 190 37.69 6.43 10.55
CA SER A 190 36.68 7.31 11.16
C SER A 190 35.89 8.12 10.11
N VAL A 191 36.60 8.64 9.11
CA VAL A 191 36.00 9.41 8.00
C VAL A 191 35.12 8.50 7.11
N VAL A 192 35.63 7.31 6.77
CA VAL A 192 34.86 6.32 5.98
C VAL A 192 33.61 5.89 6.72
N GLY A 193 33.67 5.61 8.02
CA GLY A 193 32.52 5.24 8.84
C GLY A 193 31.47 6.36 8.97
N GLN A 194 31.88 7.63 8.96
CA GLN A 194 30.95 8.76 8.95
C GLN A 194 30.29 8.93 7.59
N VAL A 195 31.03 8.82 6.50
CA VAL A 195 30.51 8.89 5.14
C VAL A 195 29.52 7.75 4.89
N GLU A 196 29.84 6.54 5.32
CA GLU A 196 28.95 5.37 5.22
C GLU A 196 27.62 5.60 5.96
N LYS A 197 27.65 6.14 7.19
CA LYS A 197 26.44 6.47 7.93
C LYS A 197 25.59 7.54 7.26
N ILE A 198 26.20 8.55 6.68
CA ILE A 198 25.50 9.63 5.99
C ILE A 198 24.83 9.10 4.70
N ILE A 199 25.57 8.31 3.91
CA ILE A 199 25.05 7.70 2.68
C ILE A 199 23.91 6.74 2.99
N LEU A 200 24.07 5.85 3.97
CA LEU A 200 23.01 4.94 4.40
C LEU A 200 21.76 5.67 4.90
N ALA A 201 21.92 6.76 5.63
CA ALA A 201 20.79 7.54 6.13
C ALA A 201 20.03 8.24 5.01
N GLN A 202 20.68 8.75 3.98
CA GLN A 202 20.04 9.42 2.85
C GLN A 202 19.44 8.44 1.84
N THR A 203 20.14 7.38 1.50
CA THR A 203 19.70 6.43 0.46
C THR A 203 18.64 5.45 0.95
N SER A 204 18.60 5.15 2.25
CA SER A 204 17.58 4.26 2.83
C SER A 204 16.16 4.86 2.81
N ASN A 205 16.03 6.17 2.63
CA ASN A 205 14.75 6.87 2.73
C ASN A 205 14.00 7.01 1.38
N VAL A 206 14.45 6.38 0.30
CA VAL A 206 13.76 6.39 -0.99
C VAL A 206 12.55 5.42 -0.92
N PRO A 207 11.30 5.91 -0.94
CA PRO A 207 10.14 5.04 -0.85
C PRO A 207 9.99 4.21 -2.14
N PRO A 208 9.43 3.00 -2.06
CA PRO A 208 9.10 2.23 -3.26
C PRO A 208 8.00 2.94 -4.03
N SER A 209 8.00 2.82 -5.35
CA SER A 209 6.92 3.30 -6.21
C SER A 209 6.16 2.14 -6.82
N LEU A 210 4.87 2.35 -7.06
CA LEU A 210 4.01 1.41 -7.76
C LEU A 210 3.48 2.07 -9.03
N TYR A 211 3.48 1.30 -10.08
CA TYR A 211 3.05 1.71 -11.40
C TYR A 211 1.91 0.80 -11.89
N VAL A 212 0.77 1.40 -12.26
CA VAL A 212 -0.35 0.74 -12.95
C VAL A 212 -0.43 1.29 -14.35
N GLN A 213 -0.43 0.42 -15.34
CA GLN A 213 -0.45 0.84 -16.73
C GLN A 213 -1.86 1.25 -17.17
N GLN A 214 -1.94 2.17 -18.13
CA GLN A 214 -3.19 2.40 -18.85
C GLN A 214 -3.66 1.10 -19.51
N GLY A 215 -4.97 0.86 -19.50
CA GLY A 215 -5.57 -0.38 -20.00
C GLY A 215 -5.62 -1.52 -18.97
N ASP A 216 -4.91 -1.42 -17.85
CA ASP A 216 -5.01 -2.41 -16.78
C ASP A 216 -6.44 -2.46 -16.24
N MET A 217 -6.94 -3.68 -16.02
CA MET A 217 -8.29 -3.90 -15.49
C MET A 217 -8.28 -3.80 -13.97
N VAL A 218 -9.20 -2.99 -13.47
CA VAL A 218 -9.49 -2.82 -12.05
C VAL A 218 -10.98 -2.99 -11.82
N GLN A 219 -11.40 -3.08 -10.58
CA GLN A 219 -12.83 -3.05 -10.24
C GLN A 219 -13.10 -2.00 -9.17
N ILE A 220 -14.29 -1.44 -9.22
CA ILE A 220 -14.82 -0.53 -8.21
C ILE A 220 -15.76 -1.36 -7.33
N TYR A 221 -15.47 -1.40 -6.03
CA TYR A 221 -16.37 -2.04 -5.07
C TYR A 221 -17.37 -1.01 -4.57
N VAL A 222 -18.63 -1.14 -4.96
CA VAL A 222 -19.71 -0.25 -4.55
C VAL A 222 -19.88 -0.32 -3.02
N ALA A 223 -19.51 0.75 -2.33
CA ALA A 223 -19.49 0.79 -0.86
C ALA A 223 -20.83 1.15 -0.24
N ARG A 224 -21.76 1.70 -1.02
CA ARG A 224 -23.14 2.09 -0.62
C ARG A 224 -24.10 1.84 -1.76
N ASP A 225 -25.38 1.73 -1.45
CA ASP A 225 -26.41 1.61 -2.48
C ASP A 225 -26.45 2.89 -3.33
N LEU A 226 -26.50 2.72 -4.66
CA LEU A 226 -26.55 3.81 -5.61
C LEU A 226 -27.95 3.87 -6.20
N ASP A 227 -28.72 4.89 -5.82
CA ASP A 227 -30.10 5.09 -6.24
C ASP A 227 -30.17 6.04 -7.45
N PHE A 228 -30.75 5.57 -8.53
CA PHE A 228 -30.96 6.30 -9.79
C PHE A 228 -32.41 6.76 -9.97
N SER A 229 -33.28 6.59 -8.98
CA SER A 229 -34.73 6.90 -9.09
C SER A 229 -35.03 8.39 -9.31
N SER A 230 -34.07 9.26 -8.94
CA SER A 230 -34.21 10.71 -9.19
C SER A 230 -34.00 11.11 -10.64
N VAL A 231 -33.38 10.23 -11.46
CA VAL A 231 -32.98 10.53 -12.83
C VAL A 231 -33.75 9.63 -13.84
N TYR A 232 -33.94 8.35 -13.50
CA TYR A 232 -34.60 7.39 -14.36
C TYR A 232 -36.01 7.10 -13.87
N THR A 233 -36.94 7.01 -14.80
CA THR A 233 -38.33 6.54 -14.56
C THR A 233 -38.54 5.28 -15.35
N LEU A 234 -39.27 4.32 -14.77
CA LEU A 234 -39.65 3.11 -15.46
C LEU A 234 -40.93 3.39 -16.25
N THR A 235 -40.89 3.13 -17.54
CA THR A 235 -42.07 3.15 -18.39
C THR A 235 -42.43 1.70 -18.76
N ASP A 236 -43.59 1.24 -18.33
CA ASP A 236 -44.12 -0.07 -18.77
C ASP A 236 -44.43 0.01 -20.28
N ARG A 237 -43.80 -0.91 -21.02
CA ARG A 237 -44.03 -1.08 -22.45
C ARG A 237 -44.77 -2.39 -22.69
#